data_a2f0f37e4cc65ff17a40aaa50a45b9c6
#
_entry.id   a2f0f37e4cc65ff17a40aaa50a45b9c6
#
_cell.length_a   1.000
_cell.length_b   1.000
_cell.length_c   1.000
_cell.angle_alpha   90.00
_cell.angle_beta   90.00
_cell.angle_gamma   90.00
#
_symmetry.space_group_name_H-M   'P 1'
#
loop_
_entity.id
_entity.type
_entity.pdbx_description
1 polymer ?
#
loop_
_entity_poly.entity_id
_entity_poly.type
_entity_poly.pdbx_seq_one_letter_code
_entity_poly.pdbx_strand_id
1 'polypeptide(L)'
;MEESLYKPVSIGGLLLSGNIFLAPVAGYSDKAFRSICLDCGADFTYTEMVSSEALVRDSDKTESLIGRAPNEKAYAVQIFGSNPEYMAKTAVIIAEKYSPECIDINSGCPMAKITKNGAGSALMTDIPLLYRIVKAVNDAMAPYKIPVTLKIRSGFTADKLNWKEAASAAIDAGVKMLTIHPRTRSQVYSGKADWNILAELVQFSKPYQIPIFGSGDLFSPEDAKKMLEETGCAGIMFARGAMGNPFIFTQTRELLTNGTYGEISTEQKICTGFKELVFLCDEKGEEKGCREMRKRFAAYTKGIPDGSRLRQELVQASTIAEYKTIIQSAFNISCF
;
A
#
# COMPACT_ATOMS: atom_id res chain seq x y z
N MET A 1 1.25 -21.96 24.42
CA MET A 1 0.90 -21.87 22.96
C MET A 1 1.55 -20.62 22.44
N GLU A 2 2.38 -20.70 21.42
CA GLU A 2 2.88 -19.50 20.74
C GLU A 2 1.69 -18.73 20.15
N GLU A 3 1.69 -17.41 20.36
CA GLU A 3 0.65 -16.54 19.82
C GLU A 3 0.76 -16.52 18.28
N SER A 4 -0.36 -16.74 17.58
CA SER A 4 -0.36 -16.75 16.11
C SER A 4 0.16 -15.42 15.55
N LEU A 5 1.08 -15.50 14.59
CA LEU A 5 1.60 -14.32 13.90
C LEU A 5 0.52 -13.64 13.01
N TYR A 6 -0.45 -14.40 12.52
CA TYR A 6 -1.64 -13.87 11.85
C TYR A 6 -2.73 -13.61 12.89
N LYS A 7 -3.09 -12.36 13.09
CA LYS A 7 -4.01 -11.94 14.14
C LYS A 7 -4.79 -10.67 13.78
N PRO A 8 -5.97 -10.47 14.38
CA PRO A 8 -6.70 -9.21 14.27
C PRO A 8 -5.87 -8.03 14.77
N VAL A 9 -6.11 -6.85 14.21
CA VAL A 9 -5.48 -5.61 14.63
C VAL A 9 -6.51 -4.51 14.79
N SER A 10 -6.34 -3.67 15.82
CA SER A 10 -7.16 -2.49 16.05
C SER A 10 -6.37 -1.21 15.76
N ILE A 11 -6.94 -0.33 14.95
CA ILE A 11 -6.36 0.98 14.59
C ILE A 11 -7.32 2.06 15.10
N GLY A 12 -7.11 2.54 16.33
CA GLY A 12 -7.94 3.61 16.90
C GLY A 12 -9.44 3.30 16.93
N GLY A 13 -9.80 2.03 17.18
CA GLY A 13 -11.19 1.55 17.20
C GLY A 13 -11.65 0.88 15.89
N LEU A 14 -10.97 1.06 14.77
CA LEU A 14 -11.18 0.28 13.55
C LEU A 14 -10.62 -1.12 13.78
N LEU A 15 -11.48 -2.12 13.87
CA LEU A 15 -11.09 -3.52 14.05
C LEU A 15 -10.99 -4.21 12.69
N LEU A 16 -9.81 -4.72 12.36
CA LEU A 16 -9.52 -5.49 11.16
C LEU A 16 -9.27 -6.95 11.51
N SER A 17 -9.73 -7.87 10.66
CA SER A 17 -9.68 -9.32 10.90
C SER A 17 -8.29 -9.93 10.80
N GLY A 18 -7.34 -9.22 10.19
CA GLY A 18 -5.97 -9.67 10.01
C GLY A 18 -5.00 -8.50 9.93
N ASN A 19 -3.72 -8.83 9.72
CA ASN A 19 -2.60 -7.90 9.81
C ASN A 19 -1.69 -7.92 8.57
N ILE A 20 -2.20 -8.36 7.41
CA ILE A 20 -1.46 -8.42 6.14
C ILE A 20 -2.09 -7.44 5.15
N PHE A 21 -1.48 -6.26 5.00
CA PHE A 21 -2.05 -5.13 4.25
C PHE A 21 -1.38 -4.92 2.89
N LEU A 22 -2.13 -4.32 1.96
CA LEU A 22 -1.56 -3.75 0.74
C LEU A 22 -1.06 -2.33 1.03
N ALA A 23 0.20 -2.06 0.78
CA ALA A 23 0.78 -0.72 0.91
C ALA A 23 0.28 0.25 -0.19
N PRO A 24 0.23 1.56 0.06
CA PRO A 24 0.01 2.57 -0.98
C PRO A 24 1.15 2.58 -1.98
N VAL A 25 0.83 2.38 -3.28
CA VAL A 25 1.82 2.34 -4.36
C VAL A 25 1.35 3.19 -5.53
N ALA A 26 2.01 4.32 -5.74
CA ALA A 26 1.68 5.24 -6.83
C ALA A 26 1.74 4.57 -8.21
N GLY A 27 0.69 4.74 -9.01
CA GLY A 27 0.50 4.12 -10.31
C GLY A 27 0.19 2.62 -10.27
N TYR A 28 -0.19 2.08 -9.11
CA TYR A 28 -0.54 0.67 -8.91
C TYR A 28 -1.76 0.44 -8.03
N SER A 29 -1.87 1.09 -6.86
CA SER A 29 -2.95 0.83 -5.91
C SER A 29 -4.25 1.58 -6.25
N ASP A 30 -4.65 1.54 -7.53
CA ASP A 30 -5.98 1.94 -7.99
C ASP A 30 -7.05 0.91 -7.56
N LYS A 31 -8.32 1.20 -7.82
CA LYS A 31 -9.43 0.34 -7.39
C LYS A 31 -9.32 -1.07 -7.95
N ALA A 32 -8.89 -1.22 -9.20
CA ALA A 32 -8.75 -2.53 -9.83
C ALA A 32 -7.75 -3.40 -9.08
N PHE A 33 -6.54 -2.89 -8.83
CA PHE A 33 -5.51 -3.63 -8.13
C PHE A 33 -5.86 -3.90 -6.66
N ARG A 34 -6.44 -2.92 -5.95
CA ARG A 34 -6.90 -3.11 -4.57
C ARG A 34 -7.96 -4.20 -4.48
N SER A 35 -8.94 -4.19 -5.40
CA SER A 35 -9.97 -5.22 -5.50
C SER A 35 -9.38 -6.61 -5.68
N ILE A 36 -8.42 -6.77 -6.59
CA ILE A 36 -7.73 -8.04 -6.81
C ILE A 36 -6.95 -8.49 -5.58
N CYS A 37 -6.25 -7.57 -4.90
CA CYS A 37 -5.53 -7.92 -3.68
C CYS A 37 -6.46 -8.37 -2.55
N LEU A 38 -7.64 -7.77 -2.42
CA LEU A 38 -8.67 -8.21 -1.45
C LEU A 38 -9.23 -9.59 -1.80
N ASP A 39 -9.55 -9.84 -3.06
CA ASP A 39 -9.98 -11.17 -3.51
C ASP A 39 -8.91 -12.25 -3.25
N CYS A 40 -7.64 -11.85 -3.30
CA CYS A 40 -6.50 -12.70 -2.97
C CYS A 40 -6.08 -12.64 -1.49
N GLY A 41 -6.91 -12.05 -0.61
CA GLY A 41 -6.77 -12.19 0.83
C GLY A 41 -6.03 -11.07 1.56
N ALA A 42 -5.83 -9.90 0.97
CA ALA A 42 -5.40 -8.71 1.72
C ALA A 42 -6.45 -8.35 2.78
N ASP A 43 -6.00 -8.04 4.00
CA ASP A 43 -6.92 -7.69 5.10
C ASP A 43 -7.32 -6.20 5.06
N PHE A 44 -6.49 -5.35 4.46
CA PHE A 44 -6.73 -3.92 4.34
C PHE A 44 -5.93 -3.31 3.20
N THR A 45 -6.45 -2.25 2.59
CA THR A 45 -5.85 -1.61 1.42
C THR A 45 -5.72 -0.10 1.60
N TYR A 46 -4.80 0.49 0.86
CA TYR A 46 -4.54 1.93 0.80
C TYR A 46 -4.68 2.41 -0.64
N THR A 47 -5.27 3.59 -0.82
CA THR A 47 -5.29 4.24 -2.14
C THR A 47 -3.88 4.65 -2.60
N GLU A 48 -3.75 5.07 -3.85
CA GLU A 48 -2.61 5.89 -4.23
C GLU A 48 -2.60 7.20 -3.40
N MET A 49 -1.44 7.83 -3.29
CA MET A 49 -1.34 9.07 -2.51
C MET A 49 -2.03 10.25 -3.21
N VAL A 50 -2.89 10.93 -2.48
CA VAL A 50 -3.74 12.06 -2.91
C VAL A 50 -3.07 13.37 -2.52
N SER A 51 -2.92 14.29 -3.47
CA SER A 51 -2.35 15.63 -3.20
C SER A 51 -3.37 16.52 -2.48
N SER A 52 -3.01 17.00 -1.29
CA SER A 52 -3.87 17.92 -0.53
C SER A 52 -4.09 19.24 -1.26
N GLU A 53 -3.06 19.80 -1.90
CA GLU A 53 -3.19 21.04 -2.66
C GLU A 53 -4.08 20.87 -3.91
N ALA A 54 -3.97 19.72 -4.59
CA ALA A 54 -4.76 19.47 -5.79
C ALA A 54 -6.24 19.24 -5.45
N LEU A 55 -6.53 18.50 -4.38
CA LEU A 55 -7.90 18.20 -3.97
C LEU A 55 -8.64 19.46 -3.48
N VAL A 56 -7.97 20.31 -2.70
CA VAL A 56 -8.58 21.59 -2.22
C VAL A 56 -8.87 22.56 -3.38
N ARG A 57 -8.23 22.36 -4.55
CA ARG A 57 -8.45 23.14 -5.77
C ARG A 57 -9.40 22.47 -6.77
N ASP A 58 -10.23 21.52 -6.31
CA ASP A 58 -11.24 20.79 -7.10
C ASP A 58 -10.65 20.08 -8.34
N SER A 59 -9.61 19.27 -8.16
CA SER A 59 -9.01 18.48 -9.23
C SER A 59 -9.72 17.14 -9.41
N ASP A 60 -10.56 17.00 -10.46
CA ASP A 60 -11.25 15.75 -10.84
C ASP A 60 -10.30 14.55 -10.95
N LYS A 61 -9.09 14.78 -11.49
CA LYS A 61 -8.07 13.73 -11.61
C LYS A 61 -7.61 13.21 -10.25
N THR A 62 -7.63 14.05 -9.23
CA THR A 62 -7.24 13.67 -7.86
C THR A 62 -8.39 12.90 -7.22
N GLU A 63 -9.62 13.27 -7.46
CA GLU A 63 -10.81 12.58 -6.95
C GLU A 63 -10.90 11.14 -7.46
N SER A 64 -10.50 10.86 -8.70
CA SER A 64 -10.51 9.50 -9.25
C SER A 64 -9.63 8.50 -8.50
N LEU A 65 -8.66 8.98 -7.70
CA LEU A 65 -7.79 8.13 -6.89
C LEU A 65 -8.43 7.67 -5.58
N ILE A 66 -9.49 8.34 -5.11
CA ILE A 66 -10.02 8.18 -3.75
C ILE A 66 -11.07 7.05 -3.67
N GLY A 67 -11.79 6.81 -4.75
CA GLY A 67 -12.95 5.92 -4.76
C GLY A 67 -12.70 4.53 -4.18
N ARG A 68 -13.72 4.01 -3.47
CA ARG A 68 -13.76 2.66 -2.90
C ARG A 68 -13.90 1.61 -4.00
N ALA A 69 -13.18 0.49 -3.93
CA ALA A 69 -13.42 -0.66 -4.78
C ALA A 69 -14.69 -1.43 -4.31
N PRO A 70 -15.41 -2.14 -5.21
CA PRO A 70 -16.70 -2.75 -4.87
C PRO A 70 -16.64 -3.77 -3.71
N ASN A 71 -15.51 -4.46 -3.55
CA ASN A 71 -15.29 -5.45 -2.49
C ASN A 71 -14.56 -4.90 -1.26
N GLU A 72 -14.25 -3.60 -1.21
CA GLU A 72 -13.63 -2.97 -0.04
C GLU A 72 -14.66 -2.73 1.06
N LYS A 73 -14.61 -3.51 2.12
CA LYS A 73 -15.39 -3.26 3.35
C LYS A 73 -14.79 -2.14 4.18
N ALA A 74 -13.47 -2.04 4.16
CA ALA A 74 -12.69 -0.98 4.81
C ALA A 74 -11.45 -0.66 3.95
N TYR A 75 -11.07 0.61 3.89
CA TYR A 75 -9.86 1.07 3.20
C TYR A 75 -9.34 2.37 3.79
N ALA A 76 -8.09 2.68 3.53
CA ALA A 76 -7.49 3.95 3.88
C ALA A 76 -7.28 4.82 2.65
N VAL A 77 -7.52 6.11 2.78
CA VAL A 77 -7.07 7.10 1.80
C VAL A 77 -5.77 7.72 2.28
N GLN A 78 -4.71 7.55 1.47
CA GLN A 78 -3.42 8.18 1.77
C GLN A 78 -3.33 9.57 1.17
N ILE A 79 -3.04 10.58 2.01
CA ILE A 79 -2.87 11.97 1.61
C ILE A 79 -1.42 12.43 1.78
N PHE A 80 -0.98 13.40 0.96
CA PHE A 80 0.31 14.04 1.08
C PHE A 80 0.24 15.54 0.86
N GLY A 81 1.07 16.27 1.56
CA GLY A 81 1.21 17.73 1.47
C GLY A 81 2.23 18.23 2.48
N SER A 82 2.50 19.54 2.45
CA SER A 82 3.39 20.23 3.38
C SER A 82 2.71 21.39 4.12
N ASN A 83 1.41 21.62 3.87
CA ASN A 83 0.63 22.64 4.55
C ASN A 83 -0.39 21.99 5.50
N PRO A 84 -0.30 22.21 6.83
CA PRO A 84 -1.22 21.60 7.81
C PRO A 84 -2.71 21.92 7.56
N GLU A 85 -3.01 23.16 7.16
CA GLU A 85 -4.38 23.59 6.90
C GLU A 85 -4.97 22.87 5.67
N TYR A 86 -4.20 22.76 4.58
CA TYR A 86 -4.65 22.02 3.39
C TYR A 86 -4.79 20.53 3.65
N MET A 87 -3.90 19.95 4.45
CA MET A 87 -3.98 18.56 4.84
C MET A 87 -5.25 18.27 5.67
N ALA A 88 -5.58 19.15 6.62
CA ALA A 88 -6.80 19.04 7.41
C ALA A 88 -8.06 19.21 6.55
N LYS A 89 -8.12 20.24 5.69
CA LYS A 89 -9.24 20.45 4.74
C LYS A 89 -9.43 19.27 3.81
N THR A 90 -8.34 18.72 3.28
CA THR A 90 -8.36 17.53 2.43
C THR A 90 -8.96 16.33 3.16
N ALA A 91 -8.56 16.09 4.40
CA ALA A 91 -9.10 15.01 5.21
C ALA A 91 -10.62 15.16 5.45
N VAL A 92 -11.10 16.39 5.69
CA VAL A 92 -12.55 16.68 5.83
C VAL A 92 -13.29 16.40 4.52
N ILE A 93 -12.82 16.91 3.37
CA ILE A 93 -13.43 16.64 2.07
C ILE A 93 -13.54 15.13 1.81
N ILE A 94 -12.47 14.38 2.13
CA ILE A 94 -12.44 12.93 1.94
C ILE A 94 -13.43 12.24 2.89
N ALA A 95 -13.49 12.65 4.16
CA ALA A 95 -14.41 12.07 5.13
C ALA A 95 -15.89 12.28 4.72
N GLU A 96 -16.24 13.47 4.26
CA GLU A 96 -17.60 13.82 3.87
C GLU A 96 -18.05 13.17 2.56
N LYS A 97 -17.18 13.17 1.53
CA LYS A 97 -17.54 12.66 0.20
C LYS A 97 -17.39 11.13 0.07
N TYR A 98 -16.42 10.51 0.74
CA TYR A 98 -16.01 9.12 0.48
C TYR A 98 -16.08 8.19 1.70
N SER A 99 -16.15 8.74 2.89
CA SER A 99 -16.30 8.01 4.16
C SER A 99 -15.33 6.81 4.29
N PRO A 100 -14.00 7.00 4.14
CA PRO A 100 -13.04 5.92 4.35
C PRO A 100 -12.97 5.57 5.84
N GLU A 101 -12.52 4.36 6.15
CA GLU A 101 -12.34 3.92 7.54
C GLU A 101 -11.04 4.43 8.17
N CYS A 102 -10.11 4.97 7.35
CA CYS A 102 -8.84 5.49 7.84
C CYS A 102 -8.28 6.58 6.89
N ILE A 103 -7.64 7.58 7.47
CA ILE A 103 -6.80 8.54 6.71
C ILE A 103 -5.34 8.24 7.04
N ASP A 104 -4.52 8.06 6.01
CA ASP A 104 -3.08 7.84 6.15
C ASP A 104 -2.28 9.02 5.63
N ILE A 105 -1.25 9.43 6.36
CA ILE A 105 -0.37 10.53 5.98
C ILE A 105 0.92 9.96 5.37
N ASN A 106 1.26 10.41 4.17
CA ASN A 106 2.50 10.03 3.51
C ASN A 106 3.68 10.88 4.00
N SER A 107 4.61 10.29 4.72
CA SER A 107 5.91 10.86 5.06
C SER A 107 7.07 9.96 4.60
N GLY A 108 6.85 9.17 3.53
CA GLY A 108 7.82 8.19 3.05
C GLY A 108 8.14 8.25 1.56
N CYS A 109 7.37 8.98 0.73
CA CYS A 109 7.61 9.05 -0.71
C CYS A 109 8.96 9.72 -1.02
N PRO A 110 9.90 9.04 -1.73
CA PRO A 110 11.23 9.57 -1.99
C PRO A 110 11.33 10.41 -3.25
N MET A 111 10.25 10.48 -4.05
CA MET A 111 10.26 11.07 -5.39
C MET A 111 10.51 12.57 -5.36
N ALA A 112 11.45 13.04 -6.19
CA ALA A 112 11.86 14.44 -6.22
C ALA A 112 10.69 15.41 -6.47
N LYS A 113 9.72 15.03 -7.30
CA LYS A 113 8.50 15.83 -7.56
C LYS A 113 7.70 16.12 -6.28
N ILE A 114 7.73 15.22 -5.31
CA ILE A 114 7.03 15.35 -4.03
C ILE A 114 7.90 16.06 -3.01
N THR A 115 9.17 15.64 -2.86
CA THR A 115 10.07 16.14 -1.82
C THR A 115 10.52 17.58 -2.06
N LYS A 116 10.59 18.05 -3.31
CA LYS A 116 10.89 19.47 -3.62
C LYS A 116 9.86 20.44 -3.04
N ASN A 117 8.63 19.97 -2.82
CA ASN A 117 7.55 20.79 -2.25
C ASN A 117 7.42 20.59 -0.72
N GLY A 118 8.43 20.02 -0.06
CA GLY A 118 8.43 19.79 1.38
C GLY A 118 7.51 18.64 1.85
N ALA A 119 6.92 17.87 0.92
CA ALA A 119 6.01 16.78 1.24
C ALA A 119 6.67 15.39 1.18
N GLY A 120 5.93 14.35 1.54
CA GLY A 120 6.45 12.98 1.55
C GLY A 120 7.63 12.85 2.51
N SER A 121 8.71 12.18 2.09
CA SER A 121 9.88 11.98 2.95
C SER A 121 10.63 13.26 3.32
N ALA A 122 10.33 14.41 2.69
CA ALA A 122 10.88 15.70 3.11
C ALA A 122 10.36 16.14 4.49
N LEU A 123 9.18 15.69 4.90
CA LEU A 123 8.67 15.92 6.25
C LEU A 123 9.58 15.34 7.34
N MET A 124 10.36 14.32 7.00
CA MET A 124 11.39 13.77 7.91
C MET A 124 12.52 14.77 8.20
N THR A 125 12.66 15.86 7.44
CA THR A 125 13.67 16.89 7.69
C THR A 125 13.15 18.06 8.55
N ASP A 126 11.83 18.09 8.81
CA ASP A 126 11.16 19.12 9.62
C ASP A 126 10.13 18.45 10.56
N ILE A 127 10.63 17.93 11.68
CA ILE A 127 9.81 17.22 12.67
C ILE A 127 8.73 18.12 13.29
N PRO A 128 8.98 19.42 13.60
CA PRO A 128 7.92 20.33 14.01
C PRO A 128 6.80 20.49 12.98
N LEU A 129 7.11 20.52 11.68
CA LEU A 129 6.10 20.55 10.63
C LEU A 129 5.32 19.23 10.55
N LEU A 130 6.02 18.11 10.64
CA LEU A 130 5.39 16.78 10.68
C LEU A 130 4.36 16.70 11.82
N TYR A 131 4.75 17.12 13.04
CA TYR A 131 3.84 17.19 14.18
C TYR A 131 2.59 18.04 13.87
N ARG A 132 2.79 19.26 13.36
CA ARG A 132 1.65 20.16 13.05
C ARG A 132 0.72 19.57 12.01
N ILE A 133 1.25 18.90 10.98
CA ILE A 133 0.42 18.24 9.95
C ILE A 133 -0.39 17.11 10.57
N VAL A 134 0.27 16.19 11.28
CA VAL A 134 -0.41 15.05 11.91
C VAL A 134 -1.48 15.53 12.89
N LYS A 135 -1.15 16.50 13.73
CA LYS A 135 -2.09 17.09 14.71
C LYS A 135 -3.30 17.73 14.02
N ALA A 136 -3.08 18.53 12.99
CA ALA A 136 -4.16 19.19 12.24
C ALA A 136 -5.11 18.18 11.58
N VAL A 137 -4.57 17.12 10.97
CA VAL A 137 -5.38 16.06 10.37
C VAL A 137 -6.13 15.26 11.45
N ASN A 138 -5.45 14.90 12.55
CA ASN A 138 -6.07 14.14 13.63
C ASN A 138 -7.22 14.93 14.29
N ASP A 139 -7.03 16.23 14.54
CA ASP A 139 -8.07 17.10 15.08
C ASP A 139 -9.27 17.22 14.13
N ALA A 140 -9.01 17.36 12.83
CA ALA A 140 -10.04 17.43 11.81
C ALA A 140 -10.83 16.11 11.67
N MET A 141 -10.22 14.96 11.95
CA MET A 141 -10.87 13.65 11.87
C MET A 141 -11.59 13.24 13.15
N ALA A 142 -11.33 13.90 14.27
CA ALA A 142 -11.96 13.58 15.56
C ALA A 142 -13.51 13.59 15.52
N PRO A 143 -14.21 14.58 14.91
CA PRO A 143 -15.67 14.56 14.79
C PRO A 143 -16.22 13.38 14.00
N TYR A 144 -15.45 12.89 13.00
CA TYR A 144 -15.82 11.78 12.13
C TYR A 144 -15.48 10.41 12.74
N LYS A 145 -14.71 10.39 13.83
CA LYS A 145 -14.16 9.18 14.48
C LYS A 145 -13.32 8.32 13.52
N ILE A 146 -12.69 8.94 12.51
CA ILE A 146 -11.81 8.29 11.56
C ILE A 146 -10.39 8.31 12.12
N PRO A 147 -9.74 7.15 12.33
CA PRO A 147 -8.35 7.09 12.80
C PRO A 147 -7.39 7.63 11.75
N VAL A 148 -6.34 8.31 12.24
CA VAL A 148 -5.25 8.81 11.42
C VAL A 148 -4.01 7.94 11.63
N THR A 149 -3.37 7.53 10.53
CA THR A 149 -2.13 6.76 10.52
C THR A 149 -1.02 7.52 9.78
N LEU A 150 0.21 7.10 9.97
CA LEU A 150 1.37 7.74 9.34
C LEU A 150 2.32 6.68 8.77
N LYS A 151 2.76 6.87 7.53
CA LYS A 151 3.77 6.03 6.90
C LYS A 151 5.07 6.80 6.68
N ILE A 152 6.16 6.33 7.32
CA ILE A 152 7.48 6.95 7.34
C ILE A 152 8.57 6.11 6.68
N ARG A 153 9.77 6.69 6.57
CA ARG A 153 11.05 6.03 6.33
C ARG A 153 11.95 6.12 7.57
N SER A 154 13.16 5.53 7.51
CA SER A 154 14.14 5.63 8.60
C SER A 154 14.77 7.01 8.73
N GLY A 155 14.71 7.83 7.70
CA GLY A 155 15.29 9.18 7.65
C GLY A 155 15.44 9.67 6.22
N PHE A 156 16.05 10.83 6.04
CA PHE A 156 16.27 11.42 4.73
C PHE A 156 17.53 10.90 4.06
N THR A 157 18.65 10.85 4.80
CA THR A 157 19.95 10.34 4.37
C THR A 157 20.52 9.39 5.43
N ALA A 158 21.54 8.61 5.11
CA ALA A 158 22.12 7.63 6.01
C ALA A 158 22.76 8.25 7.28
N ASP A 159 23.24 9.47 7.20
CA ASP A 159 23.78 10.26 8.31
C ASP A 159 22.69 11.00 9.12
N LYS A 160 21.43 10.95 8.66
CA LYS A 160 20.27 11.59 9.30
C LYS A 160 19.12 10.60 9.45
N LEU A 161 19.34 9.61 10.30
CA LEU A 161 18.30 8.66 10.72
C LEU A 161 17.54 9.28 11.90
N ASN A 162 16.31 9.70 11.66
CA ASN A 162 15.49 10.40 12.65
C ASN A 162 14.07 9.81 12.75
N TRP A 163 13.97 8.50 12.47
CA TRP A 163 12.70 7.77 12.62
C TRP A 163 12.11 7.87 14.02
N LYS A 164 12.97 7.93 15.05
CA LYS A 164 12.54 7.97 16.45
C LYS A 164 11.88 9.30 16.80
N GLU A 165 12.48 10.42 16.38
CA GLU A 165 11.92 11.75 16.55
C GLU A 165 10.61 11.90 15.76
N ALA A 166 10.57 11.36 14.55
CA ALA A 166 9.35 11.36 13.73
C ALA A 166 8.23 10.53 14.36
N ALA A 167 8.57 9.35 14.90
CA ALA A 167 7.61 8.51 15.61
C ALA A 167 7.08 9.18 16.89
N SER A 168 7.97 9.76 17.71
CA SER A 168 7.56 10.51 18.91
C SER A 168 6.59 11.63 18.55
N ALA A 169 6.96 12.49 17.61
CA ALA A 169 6.12 13.59 17.18
C ALA A 169 4.75 13.14 16.65
N ALA A 170 4.72 12.03 15.91
CA ALA A 170 3.48 11.47 15.39
C ALA A 170 2.57 10.90 16.51
N ILE A 171 3.16 10.21 17.48
CA ILE A 171 2.45 9.66 18.63
C ILE A 171 1.86 10.80 19.48
N ASP A 172 2.66 11.81 19.77
CA ASP A 172 2.23 13.00 20.53
C ASP A 172 1.11 13.76 19.81
N ALA A 173 1.11 13.73 18.46
CA ALA A 173 0.06 14.31 17.63
C ALA A 173 -1.19 13.43 17.49
N GLY A 174 -1.18 12.20 18.01
CA GLY A 174 -2.35 11.33 18.18
C GLY A 174 -2.57 10.27 17.11
N VAL A 175 -1.55 9.88 16.31
CA VAL A 175 -1.69 8.78 15.34
C VAL A 175 -2.14 7.49 16.02
N LYS A 176 -2.85 6.65 15.28
CA LYS A 176 -3.38 5.37 15.77
C LYS A 176 -2.61 4.16 15.26
N MET A 177 -1.72 4.34 14.30
CA MET A 177 -0.79 3.33 13.79
C MET A 177 0.39 4.01 13.09
N LEU A 178 1.57 3.42 13.18
CA LEU A 178 2.74 3.81 12.39
C LEU A 178 3.14 2.67 11.46
N THR A 179 3.48 3.03 10.22
CA THR A 179 4.13 2.11 9.28
C THR A 179 5.51 2.63 8.93
N ILE A 180 6.52 1.79 9.01
CA ILE A 180 7.87 2.15 8.57
C ILE A 180 8.33 1.31 7.38
N HIS A 181 8.89 1.99 6.38
CA HIS A 181 9.78 1.38 5.40
C HIS A 181 11.21 1.73 5.80
N PRO A 182 11.97 0.80 6.42
CA PRO A 182 13.26 1.12 7.04
C PRO A 182 14.40 1.23 6.02
N ARG A 183 14.23 2.12 5.09
CA ARG A 183 15.22 2.71 4.17
C ARG A 183 15.16 4.21 4.29
N THR A 184 16.26 4.90 4.01
CA THR A 184 16.26 6.36 3.89
C THR A 184 15.65 6.80 2.56
N ARG A 185 15.34 8.10 2.46
CA ARG A 185 14.91 8.70 1.19
C ARG A 185 15.97 8.55 0.11
N SER A 186 17.25 8.76 0.44
CA SER A 186 18.34 8.68 -0.53
C SER A 186 18.56 7.27 -1.09
N GLN A 187 18.28 6.24 -0.31
CA GLN A 187 18.34 4.85 -0.78
C GLN A 187 17.28 4.53 -1.83
N VAL A 188 16.12 5.18 -1.80
CA VAL A 188 14.95 4.83 -2.62
C VAL A 188 14.59 3.34 -2.47
N TYR A 189 15.22 2.45 -3.25
CA TYR A 189 15.09 0.98 -3.19
C TYR A 189 16.44 0.25 -3.20
N SER A 190 17.57 0.98 -3.22
CA SER A 190 18.89 0.36 -3.21
C SER A 190 19.26 -0.21 -1.84
N GLY A 191 20.15 -1.20 -1.83
CA GLY A 191 20.56 -1.92 -0.63
C GLY A 191 19.41 -2.76 -0.05
N LYS A 192 19.47 -3.04 1.26
CA LYS A 192 18.44 -3.76 2.02
C LYS A 192 17.68 -2.81 2.95
N ALA A 193 16.43 -3.11 3.23
CA ALA A 193 15.69 -2.49 4.32
C ALA A 193 16.26 -2.97 5.66
N ASP A 194 16.57 -2.05 6.56
CA ASP A 194 17.15 -2.38 7.86
C ASP A 194 16.06 -2.71 8.88
N TRP A 195 15.72 -3.99 8.98
CA TRP A 195 14.68 -4.46 9.90
C TRP A 195 15.02 -4.28 11.39
N ASN A 196 16.28 -4.03 11.74
CA ASN A 196 16.64 -3.69 13.12
C ASN A 196 15.97 -2.35 13.53
N ILE A 197 15.93 -1.38 12.61
CA ILE A 197 15.21 -0.11 12.86
C ILE A 197 13.72 -0.34 13.11
N LEU A 198 13.08 -1.28 12.40
CA LEU A 198 11.70 -1.66 12.66
C LEU A 198 11.56 -2.29 14.06
N ALA A 199 12.45 -3.22 14.44
CA ALA A 199 12.44 -3.82 15.76
C ALA A 199 12.63 -2.78 16.88
N GLU A 200 13.55 -1.84 16.69
CA GLU A 200 13.75 -0.72 17.63
C GLU A 200 12.50 0.17 17.75
N LEU A 201 11.83 0.48 16.61
CA LEU A 201 10.58 1.24 16.62
C LEU A 201 9.47 0.50 17.36
N VAL A 202 9.36 -0.83 17.17
CA VAL A 202 8.41 -1.66 17.91
C VAL A 202 8.65 -1.55 19.43
N GLN A 203 9.91 -1.68 19.88
CA GLN A 203 10.25 -1.54 21.31
C GLN A 203 9.96 -0.12 21.82
N PHE A 204 10.32 0.91 21.06
CA PHE A 204 10.07 2.30 21.39
C PHE A 204 8.58 2.60 21.56
N SER A 205 7.73 1.99 20.74
CA SER A 205 6.30 2.27 20.69
C SER A 205 5.46 1.48 21.71
N LYS A 206 6.03 0.48 22.39
CA LYS A 206 5.31 -0.38 23.37
C LYS A 206 4.55 0.40 24.42
N PRO A 207 5.11 1.44 25.08
CA PRO A 207 4.40 2.18 26.14
C PRO A 207 3.14 2.90 25.64
N TYR A 208 3.09 3.21 24.35
CA TYR A 208 2.00 3.97 23.73
C TYR A 208 0.87 3.08 23.19
N GLN A 209 1.08 1.77 23.13
CA GLN A 209 0.09 0.77 22.71
C GLN A 209 -0.48 1.01 21.31
N ILE A 210 0.32 1.59 20.39
CA ILE A 210 -0.06 1.74 19.00
C ILE A 210 0.57 0.64 18.13
N PRO A 211 -0.16 0.04 17.17
CA PRO A 211 0.40 -0.97 16.29
C PRO A 211 1.46 -0.38 15.36
N ILE A 212 2.58 -1.11 15.23
CA ILE A 212 3.66 -0.80 14.29
C ILE A 212 3.62 -1.80 13.15
N PHE A 213 3.60 -1.31 11.93
CA PHE A 213 3.63 -2.11 10.71
C PHE A 213 4.96 -1.99 9.99
N GLY A 214 5.45 -3.12 9.48
CA GLY A 214 6.65 -3.19 8.69
C GLY A 214 6.37 -3.24 7.18
N SER A 215 7.25 -2.64 6.40
CA SER A 215 7.24 -2.71 4.93
C SER A 215 8.68 -2.66 4.42
N GLY A 216 8.92 -3.21 3.24
CA GLY A 216 10.25 -3.21 2.60
C GLY A 216 10.88 -4.59 2.56
N ASP A 217 11.27 -4.97 1.34
CA ASP A 217 11.88 -6.27 1.00
C ASP A 217 11.01 -7.49 1.34
N LEU A 218 9.70 -7.33 1.23
CA LEU A 218 8.73 -8.40 1.33
C LEU A 218 8.35 -8.86 -0.09
N PHE A 219 8.87 -10.00 -0.53
CA PHE A 219 8.65 -10.56 -1.86
C PHE A 219 8.12 -12.01 -1.82
N SER A 220 8.09 -12.63 -0.64
CA SER A 220 7.57 -13.97 -0.40
C SER A 220 6.80 -14.04 0.92
N PRO A 221 5.99 -15.09 1.13
CA PRO A 221 5.39 -15.39 2.44
C PRO A 221 6.42 -15.55 3.56
N GLU A 222 7.58 -16.14 3.24
CA GLU A 222 8.70 -16.35 4.17
C GLU A 222 9.31 -15.03 4.63
N ASP A 223 9.45 -14.03 3.72
CA ASP A 223 9.92 -12.69 4.10
C ASP A 223 8.97 -12.05 5.12
N ALA A 224 7.66 -12.21 4.92
CA ALA A 224 6.65 -11.69 5.82
C ALA A 224 6.70 -12.37 7.20
N LYS A 225 6.77 -13.71 7.22
CA LYS A 225 6.93 -14.49 8.45
C LYS A 225 8.18 -14.05 9.20
N LYS A 226 9.31 -13.99 8.51
CA LYS A 226 10.59 -13.59 9.07
C LYS A 226 10.55 -12.18 9.66
N MET A 227 9.94 -11.21 8.96
CA MET A 227 9.79 -9.85 9.47
C MET A 227 8.99 -9.83 10.77
N LEU A 228 7.86 -10.54 10.84
CA LEU A 228 7.03 -10.63 12.04
C LEU A 228 7.79 -11.26 13.22
N GLU A 229 8.52 -12.36 12.98
CA GLU A 229 9.29 -13.07 14.01
C GLU A 229 10.47 -12.24 14.52
N GLU A 230 11.27 -11.65 13.63
CA GLU A 230 12.49 -10.94 14.00
C GLU A 230 12.22 -9.57 14.64
N THR A 231 11.12 -8.90 14.26
CA THR A 231 10.88 -7.52 14.70
C THR A 231 9.77 -7.39 15.73
N GLY A 232 8.87 -8.39 15.83
CA GLY A 232 7.70 -8.32 16.67
C GLY A 232 6.69 -7.26 16.26
N CYS A 233 6.72 -6.78 15.02
CA CYS A 233 5.74 -5.80 14.53
C CYS A 233 4.32 -6.40 14.51
N ALA A 234 3.32 -5.53 14.63
CA ALA A 234 1.91 -5.92 14.71
C ALA A 234 1.37 -6.47 13.38
N GLY A 235 1.96 -6.10 12.27
CA GLY A 235 1.59 -6.53 10.94
C GLY A 235 2.54 -6.03 9.86
N ILE A 236 2.26 -6.40 8.62
CA ILE A 236 3.12 -6.09 7.47
C ILE A 236 2.34 -5.44 6.33
N MET A 237 3.05 -4.69 5.48
CA MET A 237 2.52 -4.17 4.23
C MET A 237 3.32 -4.65 3.04
N PHE A 238 2.68 -5.44 2.17
CA PHE A 238 3.22 -5.75 0.85
C PHE A 238 3.07 -4.56 -0.10
N ALA A 239 4.13 -4.27 -0.84
CA ALA A 239 4.13 -3.29 -1.92
C ALA A 239 4.51 -3.97 -3.25
N ARG A 240 5.78 -3.92 -3.64
CA ARG A 240 6.28 -4.51 -4.88
C ARG A 240 6.08 -6.03 -4.95
N GLY A 241 6.08 -6.73 -3.82
CA GLY A 241 5.86 -8.18 -3.77
C GLY A 241 4.47 -8.62 -4.22
N ALA A 242 3.46 -7.74 -4.10
CA ALA A 242 2.11 -8.01 -4.58
C ALA A 242 1.90 -7.72 -6.08
N MET A 243 2.81 -6.97 -6.73
CA MET A 243 2.68 -6.60 -8.14
C MET A 243 2.81 -7.83 -9.04
N GLY A 244 1.73 -8.20 -9.73
CA GLY A 244 1.62 -9.42 -10.53
C GLY A 244 1.65 -10.71 -9.71
N ASN A 245 1.59 -10.60 -8.40
CA ASN A 245 1.52 -11.73 -7.45
C ASN A 245 0.60 -11.40 -6.26
N PRO A 246 -0.68 -11.07 -6.48
CA PRO A 246 -1.60 -10.76 -5.39
C PRO A 246 -1.87 -11.97 -4.48
N PHE A 247 -1.58 -13.17 -4.92
CA PHE A 247 -1.69 -14.41 -4.13
C PHE A 247 -0.80 -14.43 -2.88
N ILE A 248 0.21 -13.56 -2.84
CA ILE A 248 1.12 -13.43 -1.70
C ILE A 248 0.37 -13.18 -0.38
N PHE A 249 -0.80 -12.56 -0.42
CA PHE A 249 -1.64 -12.33 0.77
C PHE A 249 -2.20 -13.64 1.32
N THR A 250 -2.88 -14.44 0.48
CA THR A 250 -3.42 -15.76 0.89
C THR A 250 -2.30 -16.70 1.30
N GLN A 251 -1.23 -16.79 0.50
CA GLN A 251 -0.09 -17.66 0.80
C GLN A 251 0.59 -17.28 2.13
N THR A 252 0.73 -15.99 2.41
CA THR A 252 1.27 -15.54 3.70
C THR A 252 0.35 -15.93 4.85
N ARG A 253 -0.97 -15.74 4.73
CA ARG A 253 -1.93 -16.14 5.74
C ARG A 253 -1.85 -17.65 5.99
N GLU A 254 -1.85 -18.46 4.94
CA GLU A 254 -1.72 -19.92 5.05
C GLU A 254 -0.42 -20.34 5.74
N LEU A 255 0.71 -19.74 5.37
CA LEU A 255 2.00 -19.99 6.02
C LEU A 255 1.96 -19.67 7.51
N LEU A 256 1.38 -18.53 7.89
CA LEU A 256 1.33 -18.08 9.29
C LEU A 256 0.32 -18.87 10.14
N THR A 257 -0.71 -19.46 9.52
CA THR A 257 -1.75 -20.23 10.24
C THR A 257 -1.50 -21.73 10.22
N ASN A 258 -1.02 -22.26 9.09
CA ASN A 258 -0.94 -23.70 8.84
C ASN A 258 0.52 -24.20 8.72
N GLY A 259 1.50 -23.30 8.64
CA GLY A 259 2.91 -23.62 8.43
C GLY A 259 3.30 -23.92 6.98
N THR A 260 2.34 -24.03 6.07
CA THR A 260 2.53 -24.28 4.63
C THR A 260 1.51 -23.52 3.81
N TYR A 261 1.76 -23.37 2.52
CA TYR A 261 0.82 -22.75 1.57
C TYR A 261 0.85 -23.46 0.21
N GLY A 262 -0.24 -23.32 -0.57
CA GLY A 262 -0.38 -23.92 -1.88
C GLY A 262 0.36 -23.18 -2.99
N GLU A 263 0.76 -23.94 -4.03
CA GLU A 263 1.27 -23.36 -5.27
C GLU A 263 0.16 -22.71 -6.09
N ILE A 264 0.52 -21.65 -6.79
CA ILE A 264 -0.41 -20.95 -7.69
C ILE A 264 -0.14 -21.40 -9.13
N SER A 265 -1.15 -21.95 -9.78
CA SER A 265 -1.05 -22.43 -11.15
C SER A 265 -0.88 -21.25 -12.14
N THR A 266 -0.33 -21.56 -13.33
CA THR A 266 -0.26 -20.60 -14.44
C THR A 266 -1.64 -20.07 -14.81
N GLU A 267 -2.66 -20.93 -14.82
CA GLU A 267 -4.03 -20.55 -15.10
C GLU A 267 -4.55 -19.52 -14.09
N GLN A 268 -4.39 -19.77 -12.79
CA GLN A 268 -4.80 -18.83 -11.75
C GLN A 268 -4.13 -17.46 -11.93
N LYS A 269 -2.82 -17.42 -12.22
CA LYS A 269 -2.08 -16.15 -12.46
C LYS A 269 -2.64 -15.38 -13.64
N ILE A 270 -2.85 -16.06 -14.77
CA ILE A 270 -3.33 -15.44 -15.99
C ILE A 270 -4.78 -14.97 -15.85
N CYS A 271 -5.66 -15.80 -15.28
CA CYS A 271 -7.05 -15.44 -15.06
C CYS A 271 -7.19 -14.26 -14.09
N THR A 272 -6.38 -14.21 -13.04
CA THR A 272 -6.37 -13.07 -12.12
C THR A 272 -5.88 -11.80 -12.80
N GLY A 273 -4.82 -11.89 -13.62
CA GLY A 273 -4.35 -10.76 -14.42
C GLY A 273 -5.39 -10.28 -15.43
N PHE A 274 -6.13 -11.20 -16.03
CA PHE A 274 -7.23 -10.85 -16.96
C PHE A 274 -8.41 -10.18 -16.22
N LYS A 275 -8.75 -10.66 -15.03
CA LYS A 275 -9.77 -10.02 -14.18
C LYS A 275 -9.37 -8.59 -13.82
N GLU A 276 -8.10 -8.33 -13.48
CA GLU A 276 -7.57 -6.99 -13.25
C GLU A 276 -7.67 -6.10 -14.50
N LEU A 277 -7.38 -6.65 -15.70
CA LEU A 277 -7.51 -5.94 -16.97
C LEU A 277 -8.96 -5.47 -17.19
N VAL A 278 -9.94 -6.38 -17.06
CA VAL A 278 -11.35 -6.05 -17.26
C VAL A 278 -11.77 -4.94 -16.32
N PHE A 279 -11.45 -5.08 -15.04
CA PHE A 279 -11.77 -4.07 -14.04
C PHE A 279 -11.13 -2.70 -14.34
N LEU A 280 -9.89 -2.72 -14.80
CA LEU A 280 -9.15 -1.50 -15.17
C LEU A 280 -9.77 -0.82 -16.40
N CYS A 281 -10.25 -1.61 -17.36
CA CYS A 281 -10.94 -1.11 -18.54
C CYS A 281 -12.32 -0.52 -18.22
N ASP A 282 -13.05 -1.15 -17.32
CA ASP A 282 -14.35 -0.63 -16.84
C ASP A 282 -14.19 0.73 -16.15
N GLU A 283 -13.10 0.93 -15.40
CA GLU A 283 -12.84 2.18 -14.70
C GLU A 283 -12.30 3.32 -15.56
N LYS A 284 -11.39 2.99 -16.50
CA LYS A 284 -10.57 3.98 -17.20
C LYS A 284 -10.87 4.07 -18.71
N GLY A 285 -11.76 3.20 -19.21
CA GLY A 285 -11.97 2.95 -20.61
C GLY A 285 -10.97 1.94 -21.19
N GLU A 286 -11.37 1.21 -22.22
CA GLU A 286 -10.63 0.07 -22.76
C GLU A 286 -9.21 0.43 -23.23
N GLU A 287 -9.07 1.50 -24.02
CA GLU A 287 -7.75 1.93 -24.53
C GLU A 287 -6.74 2.22 -23.43
N LYS A 288 -7.16 3.00 -22.42
CA LYS A 288 -6.30 3.38 -21.30
C LYS A 288 -6.03 2.19 -20.38
N GLY A 289 -7.06 1.40 -20.07
CA GLY A 289 -6.96 0.19 -19.26
C GLY A 289 -5.98 -0.82 -19.85
N CYS A 290 -6.13 -1.15 -21.12
CA CYS A 290 -5.23 -2.04 -21.84
C CYS A 290 -3.77 -1.52 -21.84
N ARG A 291 -3.57 -0.23 -22.09
CA ARG A 291 -2.23 0.38 -22.09
C ARG A 291 -1.56 0.31 -20.71
N GLU A 292 -2.30 0.57 -19.64
CA GLU A 292 -1.78 0.47 -18.26
C GLU A 292 -1.53 -0.98 -17.84
N MET A 293 -2.36 -1.91 -18.34
CA MET A 293 -2.24 -3.33 -18.02
C MET A 293 -0.99 -3.99 -18.63
N ARG A 294 -0.41 -3.45 -19.70
CA ARG A 294 0.82 -4.00 -20.34
C ARG A 294 1.93 -4.27 -19.33
N LYS A 295 2.27 -3.28 -18.49
CA LYS A 295 3.30 -3.44 -17.46
C LYS A 295 2.89 -4.41 -16.35
N ARG A 296 1.59 -4.47 -16.01
CA ARG A 296 1.04 -5.33 -14.95
C ARG A 296 1.01 -6.79 -15.42
N PHE A 297 0.54 -7.03 -16.63
CA PHE A 297 0.54 -8.38 -17.21
C PHE A 297 1.96 -8.95 -17.37
N ALA A 298 2.94 -8.10 -17.69
CA ALA A 298 4.34 -8.51 -17.70
C ALA A 298 4.81 -9.05 -16.32
N ALA A 299 4.28 -8.52 -15.21
CA ALA A 299 4.56 -9.03 -13.88
C ALA A 299 3.82 -10.37 -13.60
N TYR A 300 2.55 -10.51 -13.99
CA TYR A 300 1.80 -11.77 -13.87
C TYR A 300 2.43 -12.93 -14.63
N THR A 301 3.09 -12.66 -15.77
CA THR A 301 3.74 -13.68 -16.60
C THR A 301 5.17 -14.01 -16.18
N LYS A 302 5.67 -13.42 -15.10
CA LYS A 302 7.01 -13.72 -14.57
C LYS A 302 7.05 -15.14 -14.02
N GLY A 303 8.06 -15.91 -14.47
CA GLY A 303 8.25 -17.30 -14.04
C GLY A 303 7.32 -18.32 -14.73
N ILE A 304 6.51 -17.90 -15.71
CA ILE A 304 5.69 -18.81 -16.51
C ILE A 304 6.54 -19.34 -17.69
N PRO A 305 6.48 -20.63 -18.03
CA PRO A 305 7.09 -21.17 -19.25
C PRO A 305 6.62 -20.37 -20.48
N ASP A 306 7.52 -20.09 -21.40
CA ASP A 306 7.27 -19.25 -22.59
C ASP A 306 6.74 -17.83 -22.33
N GLY A 307 6.74 -17.39 -21.07
CA GLY A 307 6.26 -16.07 -20.65
C GLY A 307 6.96 -14.90 -21.34
N SER A 308 8.14 -15.10 -21.92
CA SER A 308 8.85 -14.05 -22.70
C SER A 308 8.12 -13.75 -24.01
N ARG A 309 7.73 -14.80 -24.76
CA ARG A 309 6.95 -14.67 -26.01
C ARG A 309 5.60 -14.03 -25.72
N LEU A 310 4.90 -14.53 -24.71
CA LEU A 310 3.60 -13.98 -24.28
C LEU A 310 3.68 -12.49 -23.94
N ARG A 311 4.73 -12.06 -23.23
CA ARG A 311 4.92 -10.63 -22.93
C ARG A 311 5.08 -9.77 -24.18
N GLN A 312 5.79 -10.26 -25.21
CA GLN A 312 5.96 -9.53 -26.47
C GLN A 312 4.62 -9.30 -27.19
N GLU A 313 3.72 -10.29 -27.14
CA GLU A 313 2.40 -10.18 -27.73
C GLU A 313 1.47 -9.28 -26.88
N LEU A 314 1.43 -9.48 -25.56
CA LEU A 314 0.57 -8.72 -24.65
C LEU A 314 0.90 -7.22 -24.57
N VAL A 315 2.17 -6.82 -24.75
CA VAL A 315 2.53 -5.39 -24.75
C VAL A 315 2.06 -4.64 -26.01
N GLN A 316 1.64 -5.34 -27.05
CA GLN A 316 1.06 -4.75 -28.27
C GLN A 316 -0.48 -4.68 -28.18
N ALA A 317 -1.11 -5.51 -27.34
CA ALA A 317 -2.56 -5.57 -27.23
C ALA A 317 -3.16 -4.22 -26.77
N SER A 318 -4.27 -3.83 -27.40
CA SER A 318 -4.96 -2.55 -27.20
C SER A 318 -6.44 -2.73 -26.83
N THR A 319 -6.96 -3.95 -26.96
CA THR A 319 -8.35 -4.30 -26.65
C THR A 319 -8.41 -5.57 -25.78
N ILE A 320 -9.51 -5.71 -25.01
CA ILE A 320 -9.79 -6.92 -24.23
C ILE A 320 -9.86 -8.15 -25.15
N ALA A 321 -10.43 -8.00 -26.36
CA ALA A 321 -10.53 -9.08 -27.32
C ALA A 321 -9.15 -9.59 -27.77
N GLU A 322 -8.20 -8.70 -28.02
CA GLU A 322 -6.81 -9.07 -28.35
C GLU A 322 -6.15 -9.81 -27.18
N TYR A 323 -6.30 -9.33 -25.94
CA TYR A 323 -5.80 -10.03 -24.74
C TYR A 323 -6.39 -11.44 -24.64
N LYS A 324 -7.71 -11.61 -24.86
CA LYS A 324 -8.36 -12.93 -24.89
C LYS A 324 -7.73 -13.86 -25.92
N THR A 325 -7.61 -13.40 -27.16
CA THR A 325 -7.04 -14.19 -28.27
C THR A 325 -5.62 -14.66 -27.94
N ILE A 326 -4.78 -13.76 -27.45
CA ILE A 326 -3.39 -14.05 -27.07
C ILE A 326 -3.34 -15.10 -25.95
N ILE A 327 -4.14 -14.93 -24.89
CA ILE A 327 -4.18 -15.84 -23.75
C ILE A 327 -4.69 -17.22 -24.17
N GLN A 328 -5.77 -17.30 -24.96
CA GLN A 328 -6.32 -18.56 -25.44
C GLN A 328 -5.32 -19.32 -26.33
N SER A 329 -4.65 -18.62 -27.24
CA SER A 329 -3.66 -19.26 -28.13
C SER A 329 -2.40 -19.73 -27.36
N ALA A 330 -2.00 -19.05 -26.29
CA ALA A 330 -0.79 -19.38 -25.55
C ALA A 330 -0.98 -20.55 -24.56
N PHE A 331 -2.16 -20.66 -23.92
CA PHE A 331 -2.35 -21.56 -22.78
C PHE A 331 -3.53 -22.51 -22.92
N ASN A 332 -4.36 -22.39 -23.93
CA ASN A 332 -5.66 -23.10 -24.03
C ASN A 332 -6.53 -22.92 -22.76
N ILE A 333 -6.45 -21.73 -22.14
CA ILE A 333 -7.16 -21.37 -20.91
C ILE A 333 -8.39 -20.56 -21.27
N SER A 334 -9.50 -20.80 -20.56
CA SER A 334 -10.74 -20.03 -20.67
C SER A 334 -11.03 -19.35 -19.35
N CYS A 335 -10.56 -18.09 -19.21
CA CYS A 335 -10.80 -17.24 -18.03
C CYS A 335 -12.03 -16.32 -18.19
N PHE A 336 -12.82 -16.47 -19.24
CA PHE A 336 -13.69 -15.42 -19.76
C PHE A 336 -15.16 -15.75 -19.59
#